data_a756c8a0f315c836f14e5fc96ee32201
#
_entry.id   a756c8a0f315c836f14e5fc96ee32201
#
_cell.length_a   1.000
_cell.length_b   1.000
_cell.length_c   1.000
_cell.angle_alpha   90.00
_cell.angle_beta   90.00
_cell.angle_gamma   90.00
#
_symmetry.space_group_name_H-M   'P 1'
#
loop_
_entity.id
_entity.type
_entity.pdbx_description
1 polymer ?
#
loop_
_entity_poly.entity_id
_entity_poly.type
_entity_poly.pdbx_seq_one_letter_code
_entity_poly.pdbx_strand_id
1 'polypeptide(L)'
;MGVPFLILVPLEGGHQLEYKIKTISLKEDIVSCNRFEIDHVQWHHAITPPKAYGYMGYLKGEGLYVQICTEERDPLTRCTKHHEMVCKDSAVEVFLAFAEKGKELTNNDMYLNFEVNANGAMYAKYGFGRQGRVFLPMKFIRKQA
;
A
#
# COMPACT_ATOMS: atom_id res chain seq x y z
N MET A 1 14.21 -21.13 -4.25
CA MET A 1 13.59 -21.09 -2.92
C MET A 1 13.00 -19.71 -2.76
N GLY A 2 11.66 -19.58 -2.74
CA GLY A 2 10.98 -18.30 -2.54
C GLY A 2 11.15 -17.89 -1.10
N VAL A 3 11.59 -16.64 -0.88
CA VAL A 3 11.61 -16.03 0.45
C VAL A 3 10.18 -15.64 0.78
N PRO A 4 9.53 -16.21 1.79
CA PRO A 4 8.22 -15.75 2.21
C PRO A 4 8.40 -14.36 2.84
N PHE A 5 7.92 -13.32 2.18
CA PHE A 5 7.81 -12.00 2.79
C PHE A 5 6.62 -12.01 3.76
N LEU A 6 6.88 -11.61 4.97
CA LEU A 6 5.89 -11.40 6.02
C LEU A 6 5.65 -9.90 6.14
N ILE A 7 4.42 -9.46 6.00
CA ILE A 7 4.04 -8.09 6.30
C ILE A 7 3.28 -8.10 7.61
N LEU A 8 3.83 -7.41 8.59
CA LEU A 8 3.20 -7.18 9.88
C LEU A 8 2.57 -5.79 9.85
N VAL A 9 1.26 -5.73 9.98
CA VAL A 9 0.54 -4.48 10.22
C VAL A 9 0.26 -4.41 11.72
N PRO A 10 0.87 -3.51 12.48
CA PRO A 10 0.52 -3.32 13.87
C PRO A 10 -0.88 -2.71 13.95
N LEU A 11 -1.82 -3.45 14.52
CA LEU A 11 -3.11 -2.92 14.94
C LEU A 11 -3.01 -2.39 16.37
N GLU A 12 -3.71 -1.30 16.70
CA GLU A 12 -3.92 -0.91 18.08
C GLU A 12 -4.56 -2.08 18.81
N GLY A 13 -3.89 -2.61 19.86
CA GLY A 13 -4.35 -3.80 20.61
C GLY A 13 -3.44 -5.02 20.48
N GLY A 14 -2.29 -4.94 19.78
CA GLY A 14 -1.23 -5.96 19.81
C GLY A 14 -1.46 -7.20 18.94
N HIS A 15 -2.48 -7.24 18.11
CA HIS A 15 -2.64 -8.31 17.12
C HIS A 15 -1.84 -8.00 15.88
N GLN A 16 -0.81 -8.80 15.60
CA GLN A 16 -0.09 -8.78 14.34
C GLN A 16 -0.89 -9.60 13.31
N LEU A 17 -1.25 -8.97 12.19
CA LEU A 17 -1.80 -9.68 11.06
C LEU A 17 -0.67 -10.22 10.19
N GLU A 18 -0.66 -11.53 9.97
CA GLU A 18 0.28 -12.20 9.07
C GLU A 18 -0.34 -12.39 7.70
N TYR A 19 0.31 -11.87 6.67
CA TYR A 19 -0.07 -12.10 5.28
C TYR A 19 1.04 -12.86 4.54
N LYS A 20 0.70 -14.05 4.02
CA LYS A 20 1.65 -14.87 3.24
C LYS A 20 1.67 -14.41 1.79
N ILE A 21 2.79 -13.81 1.39
CA ILE A 21 3.00 -13.37 0.01
C ILE A 21 3.39 -14.57 -0.85
N LYS A 22 2.63 -14.81 -1.92
CA LYS A 22 2.96 -15.84 -2.93
C LYS A 22 3.86 -15.24 -3.99
N THR A 23 4.73 -16.05 -4.56
CA THR A 23 5.44 -15.70 -5.80
C THR A 23 4.52 -15.94 -6.98
N ILE A 24 4.40 -14.93 -7.83
CA ILE A 24 3.65 -14.97 -9.09
C ILE A 24 4.58 -14.75 -10.27
N SER A 25 4.21 -15.25 -11.43
CA SER A 25 5.01 -15.12 -12.66
C SER A 25 4.52 -13.99 -13.56
N LEU A 26 3.22 -13.71 -13.55
CA LEU A 26 2.57 -12.66 -14.31
C LEU A 26 1.75 -11.77 -13.38
N LYS A 27 1.52 -10.52 -13.76
CA LYS A 27 0.69 -9.57 -12.99
C LYS A 27 -0.75 -10.05 -12.82
N GLU A 28 -1.27 -10.69 -13.85
CA GLU A 28 -2.63 -11.25 -13.89
C GLU A 28 -2.86 -12.35 -12.86
N ASP A 29 -1.78 -13.02 -12.44
CA ASP A 29 -1.85 -14.06 -11.40
C ASP A 29 -2.12 -13.49 -10.00
N ILE A 30 -2.15 -12.16 -9.83
CA ILE A 30 -2.31 -11.51 -8.52
C ILE A 30 -3.57 -11.97 -7.78
N VAL A 31 -4.65 -12.23 -8.51
CA VAL A 31 -5.92 -12.71 -7.93
C VAL A 31 -5.85 -14.13 -7.37
N SER A 32 -4.76 -14.87 -7.66
CA SER A 32 -4.47 -16.16 -7.05
C SER A 32 -3.84 -16.06 -5.67
N CYS A 33 -3.37 -14.84 -5.30
CA CYS A 33 -2.84 -14.56 -3.98
C CYS A 33 -3.97 -14.49 -2.94
N ASN A 34 -3.61 -14.53 -1.67
CA ASN A 34 -4.59 -14.37 -0.61
C ASN A 34 -5.20 -12.96 -0.69
N ARG A 35 -6.51 -12.87 -0.62
CA ARG A 35 -7.22 -11.60 -0.51
C ARG A 35 -7.11 -11.11 0.92
N PHE A 36 -6.87 -9.81 1.10
CA PHE A 36 -7.01 -9.12 2.38
C PHE A 36 -8.15 -8.09 2.29
N GLU A 37 -8.85 -7.89 3.38
CA GLU A 37 -9.91 -6.88 3.50
C GLU A 37 -9.33 -5.62 4.18
N ILE A 38 -9.86 -4.45 3.79
CA ILE A 38 -9.58 -3.16 4.43
C ILE A 38 -10.92 -2.72 5.03
N ASP A 39 -11.24 -3.26 6.20
CA ASP A 39 -12.56 -3.14 6.83
C ASP A 39 -12.52 -2.46 8.21
N HIS A 40 -11.32 -2.18 8.73
CA HIS A 40 -11.16 -1.50 10.00
C HIS A 40 -11.32 0.01 9.86
N VAL A 41 -12.36 0.56 10.47
CA VAL A 41 -12.66 2.01 10.47
C VAL A 41 -11.98 2.66 11.66
N GLN A 42 -10.90 3.41 11.42
CA GLN A 42 -10.17 4.13 12.48
C GLN A 42 -10.88 5.39 12.96
N TRP A 43 -11.57 6.09 12.05
CA TRP A 43 -12.26 7.34 12.38
C TRP A 43 -13.76 7.15 12.22
N HIS A 44 -14.47 7.17 13.34
CA HIS A 44 -15.92 7.05 13.38
C HIS A 44 -16.59 8.34 12.90
N HIS A 45 -16.48 8.64 11.61
CA HIS A 45 -17.28 9.64 10.97
C HIS A 45 -18.59 9.00 10.47
N ALA A 46 -19.66 9.81 10.39
CA ALA A 46 -21.00 9.36 9.98
C ALA A 46 -21.11 8.89 8.52
N ILE A 47 -20.00 8.52 7.89
CA ILE A 47 -19.92 8.08 6.50
C ILE A 47 -19.66 6.58 6.49
N THR A 48 -20.49 5.85 5.76
CA THR A 48 -20.22 4.44 5.48
C THR A 48 -18.94 4.35 4.62
N PRO A 49 -17.88 3.69 5.08
CA PRO A 49 -16.67 3.57 4.29
C PRO A 49 -16.93 2.76 3.02
N PRO A 50 -16.26 3.06 1.91
CA PRO A 50 -16.30 2.23 0.73
C PRO A 50 -15.75 0.84 1.05
N LYS A 51 -16.27 -0.18 0.36
CA LYS A 51 -15.70 -1.51 0.45
C LYS A 51 -14.35 -1.52 -0.23
N ALA A 52 -13.31 -1.97 0.49
CA ALA A 52 -11.95 -2.02 -0.03
C ALA A 52 -11.29 -3.36 0.32
N TYR A 53 -10.55 -3.89 -0.63
CA TYR A 53 -9.80 -5.13 -0.48
C TYR A 53 -8.59 -5.14 -1.41
N GLY A 54 -7.69 -6.09 -1.20
CA GLY A 54 -6.55 -6.18 -2.07
C GLY A 54 -5.86 -7.54 -2.08
N TYR A 55 -4.82 -7.58 -2.88
CA TYR A 55 -3.95 -8.73 -3.06
C TYR A 55 -2.51 -8.27 -3.05
N MET A 56 -1.61 -9.14 -2.61
CA MET A 56 -0.18 -8.87 -2.63
C MET A 56 0.57 -10.13 -3.05
N GLY A 57 1.46 -9.97 -4.03
CA GLY A 57 2.29 -11.02 -4.56
C GLY A 57 3.72 -10.55 -4.81
N TYR A 58 4.67 -11.46 -4.83
CA TYR A 58 6.02 -11.19 -5.30
C TYR A 58 6.12 -11.57 -6.78
N LEU A 59 6.18 -10.56 -7.65
CA LEU A 59 6.35 -10.76 -9.08
C LEU A 59 7.81 -11.10 -9.37
N LYS A 60 8.03 -12.29 -9.89
CA LYS A 60 9.38 -12.84 -10.11
C LYS A 60 10.21 -11.95 -11.03
N GLY A 61 11.34 -11.48 -10.52
CA GLY A 61 12.27 -10.62 -11.26
C GLY A 61 11.94 -9.13 -11.23
N GLU A 62 10.76 -8.73 -10.72
CA GLU A 62 10.34 -7.33 -10.66
C GLU A 62 10.22 -6.80 -9.21
N GLY A 63 9.61 -7.57 -8.29
CA GLY A 63 9.46 -7.16 -6.90
C GLY A 63 8.07 -7.37 -6.33
N LEU A 64 7.73 -6.61 -5.30
CA LEU A 64 6.43 -6.65 -4.66
C LEU A 64 5.37 -5.99 -5.55
N TYR A 65 4.30 -6.72 -5.84
CA TYR A 65 3.14 -6.24 -6.56
C TYR A 65 1.93 -6.19 -5.62
N VAL A 66 1.32 -5.02 -5.53
CA VAL A 66 0.15 -4.78 -4.67
C VAL A 66 -0.98 -4.28 -5.55
N GLN A 67 -2.15 -4.89 -5.42
CA GLN A 67 -3.38 -4.43 -6.04
C GLN A 67 -4.42 -4.16 -4.96
N ILE A 68 -4.99 -2.95 -4.95
CA ILE A 68 -6.10 -2.58 -4.08
C ILE A 68 -7.30 -2.26 -4.95
N CYS A 69 -8.44 -2.81 -4.59
CA CYS A 69 -9.73 -2.59 -5.23
C CYS A 69 -10.66 -1.86 -4.26
N THR A 70 -11.33 -0.83 -4.73
CA THR A 70 -12.34 -0.09 -3.96
C THR A 70 -13.66 -0.05 -4.70
N GLU A 71 -14.77 -0.19 -3.96
CA GLU A 71 -16.12 -0.04 -4.48
C GLU A 71 -16.69 1.28 -3.95
N GLU A 72 -16.37 2.37 -4.62
CA GLU A 72 -16.87 3.72 -4.31
C GLU A 72 -17.63 4.28 -5.51
N ARG A 73 -18.86 4.76 -5.28
CA ARG A 73 -19.76 5.17 -6.36
C ARG A 73 -19.31 6.45 -7.07
N ASP A 74 -18.92 7.44 -6.28
CA ASP A 74 -18.54 8.77 -6.79
C ASP A 74 -17.21 9.20 -6.12
N PRO A 75 -16.06 8.65 -6.55
CA PRO A 75 -14.80 8.94 -5.90
C PRO A 75 -14.39 10.41 -6.12
N LEU A 76 -13.95 11.05 -5.06
CA LEU A 76 -13.39 12.39 -5.14
C LEU A 76 -12.01 12.34 -5.81
N THR A 77 -11.85 13.05 -6.92
CA THR A 77 -10.66 12.95 -7.78
C THR A 77 -10.18 14.32 -8.27
N ARG A 78 -9.87 15.22 -7.36
CA ARG A 78 -9.41 16.59 -7.67
C ARG A 78 -7.96 16.62 -8.13
N CYS A 79 -7.12 15.80 -7.52
CA CYS A 79 -5.71 15.71 -7.86
C CYS A 79 -5.53 14.95 -9.18
N THR A 80 -4.77 15.53 -10.10
CA THR A 80 -4.50 14.95 -11.43
C THR A 80 -3.02 14.75 -11.71
N LYS A 81 -2.15 15.31 -10.87
CA LYS A 81 -0.69 15.24 -11.01
C LYS A 81 -0.07 14.48 -9.84
N HIS A 82 1.04 13.80 -10.12
CA HIS A 82 1.82 13.19 -9.05
C HIS A 82 2.35 14.26 -8.06
N HIS A 83 2.53 13.87 -6.81
CA HIS A 83 2.98 14.69 -5.69
C HIS A 83 1.96 15.75 -5.21
N GLU A 84 0.78 15.86 -5.79
CA GLU A 84 -0.34 16.59 -5.18
C GLU A 84 -0.84 15.86 -3.92
N MET A 85 -1.56 16.56 -3.06
CA MET A 85 -2.04 15.99 -1.80
C MET A 85 -3.26 15.09 -2.02
N VAL A 86 -3.02 13.92 -2.62
CA VAL A 86 -4.07 12.95 -2.97
C VAL A 86 -4.84 12.40 -1.77
N CYS A 87 -4.28 12.52 -0.56
CA CYS A 87 -4.99 12.20 0.69
C CYS A 87 -6.25 13.05 0.94
N LYS A 88 -6.45 14.12 0.17
CA LYS A 88 -7.68 14.94 0.17
C LYS A 88 -8.73 14.44 -0.81
N ASP A 89 -8.40 13.44 -1.59
CA ASP A 89 -9.28 12.75 -2.53
C ASP A 89 -9.68 11.37 -1.97
N SER A 90 -10.50 10.64 -2.72
CA SER A 90 -10.71 9.21 -2.50
C SER A 90 -9.43 8.49 -2.91
N ALA A 91 -8.60 8.13 -1.94
CA ALA A 91 -7.29 7.53 -2.16
C ALA A 91 -7.12 6.25 -1.37
N VAL A 92 -6.29 5.37 -1.89
CA VAL A 92 -5.76 4.21 -1.18
C VAL A 92 -4.32 4.47 -0.79
N GLU A 93 -3.91 3.96 0.37
CA GLU A 93 -2.56 4.15 0.88
C GLU A 93 -1.89 2.81 1.15
N VAL A 94 -0.60 2.74 0.84
CA VAL A 94 0.26 1.60 1.14
C VAL A 94 1.53 2.08 1.83
N PHE A 95 1.79 1.57 3.03
CA PHE A 95 3.01 1.80 3.76
C PHE A 95 3.83 0.51 3.79
N LEU A 96 5.07 0.56 3.34
CA LEU A 96 5.95 -0.58 3.28
C LEU A 96 7.26 -0.30 4.02
N ALA A 97 7.60 -1.17 4.94
CA ALA A 97 8.92 -1.22 5.54
C ALA A 97 9.46 -2.65 5.46
N PHE A 98 10.77 -2.78 5.36
CA PHE A 98 11.44 -4.07 5.20
C PHE A 98 12.36 -4.30 6.38
N ALA A 99 12.16 -5.40 7.08
CA ALA A 99 13.04 -5.84 8.16
C ALA A 99 13.69 -7.18 7.82
N GLU A 100 14.88 -7.40 8.37
CA GLU A 100 15.48 -8.72 8.41
C GLU A 100 14.62 -9.67 9.27
N LYS A 101 14.63 -10.96 8.92
CA LYS A 101 13.86 -11.95 9.66
C LYS A 101 14.21 -11.94 11.16
N GLY A 102 13.21 -11.75 12.01
CA GLY A 102 13.36 -11.73 13.46
C GLY A 102 13.78 -10.38 14.04
N LYS A 103 13.91 -9.35 13.22
CA LYS A 103 14.18 -7.97 13.66
C LYS A 103 12.88 -7.20 13.70
N GLU A 104 12.60 -6.52 14.81
CA GLU A 104 11.47 -5.61 14.93
C GLU A 104 11.74 -4.31 14.18
N LEU A 105 10.71 -3.79 13.51
CA LEU A 105 10.74 -2.47 12.89
C LEU A 105 10.68 -1.38 13.95
N THR A 106 11.49 -0.36 13.76
CA THR A 106 11.59 0.81 14.64
C THR A 106 11.39 2.11 13.84
N ASN A 107 11.27 3.23 14.54
CA ASN A 107 11.23 4.56 13.89
C ASN A 107 12.52 4.94 13.15
N ASN A 108 13.59 4.16 13.33
CA ASN A 108 14.86 4.34 12.62
C ASN A 108 14.94 3.53 11.33
N ASP A 109 13.93 2.73 11.03
CA ASP A 109 13.89 1.96 9.79
C ASP A 109 13.25 2.78 8.68
N MET A 110 13.78 2.61 7.47
CA MET A 110 13.25 3.28 6.29
C MET A 110 11.92 2.65 5.87
N TYR A 111 10.97 3.48 5.51
CA TYR A 111 9.72 3.03 4.92
C TYR A 111 9.34 3.84 3.68
N LEU A 112 8.47 3.25 2.88
CA LEU A 112 7.87 3.82 1.69
C LEU A 112 6.41 4.08 1.96
N ASN A 113 5.90 5.19 1.47
CA ASN A 113 4.49 5.53 1.51
C ASN A 113 4.01 5.84 0.09
N PHE A 114 2.96 5.18 -0.32
CA PHE A 114 2.29 5.39 -1.60
C PHE A 114 0.83 5.71 -1.33
N GLU A 115 0.35 6.82 -1.83
CA GLU A 115 -1.06 7.23 -1.81
C GLU A 115 -1.49 7.42 -3.25
N VAL A 116 -2.58 6.79 -3.68
CA VAL A 116 -3.04 6.83 -5.07
C VAL A 116 -4.55 7.08 -5.09
N ASN A 117 -5.00 8.07 -5.84
CA ASN A 117 -6.42 8.33 -6.06
C ASN A 117 -6.94 7.61 -7.31
N ALA A 118 -8.25 7.67 -7.55
CA ALA A 118 -8.89 7.02 -8.68
C ALA A 118 -8.49 7.58 -10.06
N ASN A 119 -7.88 8.77 -10.14
CA ASN A 119 -7.24 9.29 -11.35
C ASN A 119 -5.84 8.71 -11.61
N GLY A 120 -5.29 7.93 -10.69
CA GLY A 120 -3.92 7.44 -10.73
C GLY A 120 -2.87 8.51 -10.39
N ALA A 121 -3.28 9.66 -9.85
CA ALA A 121 -2.35 10.60 -9.26
C ALA A 121 -1.75 9.97 -7.99
N MET A 122 -0.42 10.03 -7.88
CA MET A 122 0.30 9.35 -6.80
C MET A 122 1.12 10.36 -5.98
N TYR A 123 0.95 10.29 -4.66
CA TYR A 123 1.81 10.92 -3.68
C TYR A 123 2.69 9.83 -3.07
N ALA A 124 3.98 9.83 -3.42
CA ALA A 124 4.91 8.80 -2.99
C ALA A 124 6.12 9.39 -2.29
N LYS A 125 6.39 8.91 -1.09
CA LYS A 125 7.54 9.33 -0.26
C LYS A 125 8.28 8.14 0.32
N TYR A 126 9.53 8.36 0.68
CA TYR A 126 10.36 7.41 1.41
C TYR A 126 11.23 8.15 2.43
N GLY A 127 11.68 7.46 3.44
CA GLY A 127 12.58 8.02 4.46
C GLY A 127 12.38 7.39 5.84
N PHE A 128 12.99 8.01 6.84
CA PHE A 128 13.01 7.56 8.23
C PHE A 128 12.03 8.40 9.05
N GLY A 129 11.14 7.75 9.78
CA GLY A 129 10.12 8.42 10.57
C GLY A 129 9.17 9.30 9.75
N ARG A 130 8.15 9.86 10.39
CA ARG A 130 7.11 10.62 9.69
C ARG A 130 7.58 11.96 9.11
N GLN A 131 8.54 12.60 9.77
CA GLN A 131 9.00 13.96 9.42
C GLN A 131 10.14 13.99 8.40
N GLY A 132 10.95 12.93 8.33
CA GLY A 132 12.16 12.85 7.51
C GLY A 132 11.96 12.32 6.09
N ARG A 133 10.71 12.27 5.59
CA ARG A 133 10.44 11.68 4.27
C ARG A 133 10.63 12.68 3.14
N VAL A 134 11.22 12.20 2.04
CA VAL A 134 11.36 12.93 0.78
C VAL A 134 10.51 12.29 -0.33
N PHE A 135 10.18 13.06 -1.35
CA PHE A 135 9.44 12.53 -2.49
C PHE A 135 10.25 11.51 -3.28
N LEU A 136 9.57 10.44 -3.67
CA LEU A 136 10.14 9.50 -4.63
C LEU A 136 10.34 10.22 -5.97
N PRO A 137 11.55 10.15 -6.57
CA PRO A 137 11.79 10.83 -7.84
C PRO A 137 10.85 10.37 -8.94
N MET A 138 10.32 11.30 -9.74
CA MET A 138 9.34 11.05 -10.81
C MET A 138 9.76 9.95 -11.80
N LYS A 139 11.05 9.78 -12.04
CA LYS A 139 11.57 8.71 -12.92
C LYS A 139 11.21 7.29 -12.46
N PHE A 140 10.86 7.11 -11.18
CA PHE A 140 10.42 5.84 -10.60
C PHE A 140 8.89 5.68 -10.57
N ILE A 141 8.16 6.76 -10.86
CA ILE A 141 6.70 6.74 -10.92
C ILE A 141 6.31 6.59 -12.40
N ARG A 142 5.83 5.41 -12.78
CA ARG A 142 5.34 5.16 -14.13
C ARG A 142 3.83 5.02 -14.09
N LYS A 143 3.11 5.79 -14.93
CA LYS A 143 1.71 5.49 -15.21
C LYS A 143 1.66 4.09 -15.81
N GLN A 144 0.94 3.19 -15.18
CA GLN A 144 0.54 1.96 -15.86
C GLN A 144 -0.58 2.33 -16.83
N ALA A 145 -0.38 2.00 -18.08
CA ALA A 145 -1.40 2.15 -19.14
C ALA A 145 -2.53 1.12 -18.89
#